data_430da56c6815cb1cdb4f630becb1516c
#
_entry.id   430da56c6815cb1cdb4f630becb1516c
#
_cell.length_a   1.000
_cell.length_b   1.000
_cell.length_c   1.000
_cell.angle_alpha   90.00
_cell.angle_beta   90.00
_cell.angle_gamma   90.00
#
_symmetry.space_group_name_H-M   'P 1'
#
loop_
_entity.id
_entity.type
_entity.pdbx_description
1 polymer ?
#
loop_
_entity_poly.entity_id
_entity_poly.type
_entity_poly.pdbx_seq_one_letter_code
_entity_poly.pdbx_strand_id
1 'polypeptide(L)'
;MKISHFMVLSLLFAVSCGESDRSEIYNENNTNVINGVVYNINEKPINGLYRTYYQNGNLRMEAYSQNGLPNGLGKFYDEEGNLVYQGTFKDGQMDGTILQYYPDGTVHNEMNYKQGIIDGTQKVYDSKAEQTAEITYENGKPVSGYVLLNDVKIELSDDELAAFMPKSEQPADNETSAKE
;
A
#
# COMPACT_ATOMS: atom_id res chain seq x y z
N MET A 1 -75.80 -6.80 14.65
CA MET A 1 -74.55 -7.52 14.95
C MET A 1 -73.42 -6.60 14.55
N LYS A 2 -72.85 -5.88 15.52
CA LYS A 2 -71.75 -4.86 15.27
C LYS A 2 -70.43 -5.52 15.52
N ILE A 3 -69.57 -5.61 14.47
CA ILE A 3 -68.22 -6.07 14.60
C ILE A 3 -67.34 -4.87 14.92
N SER A 4 -66.77 -4.91 16.11
CA SER A 4 -65.86 -3.90 16.63
C SER A 4 -64.51 -4.04 15.97
N HIS A 5 -64.00 -2.99 15.32
CA HIS A 5 -62.64 -2.94 14.82
C HIS A 5 -61.71 -2.56 15.98
N PHE A 6 -60.93 -3.53 16.43
CA PHE A 6 -59.83 -3.27 17.31
C PHE A 6 -58.68 -2.71 16.47
N MET A 7 -58.44 -1.43 16.61
CA MET A 7 -57.28 -0.75 16.05
C MET A 7 -56.07 -1.06 16.94
N VAL A 8 -55.24 -1.98 16.51
CA VAL A 8 -53.94 -2.23 17.15
C VAL A 8 -52.98 -1.15 16.68
N LEU A 9 -52.77 -0.16 17.54
CA LEU A 9 -51.75 0.85 17.37
C LEU A 9 -50.37 0.20 17.69
N SER A 10 -49.68 -0.34 16.66
CA SER A 10 -48.31 -0.78 16.81
C SER A 10 -47.44 0.46 16.89
N LEU A 11 -46.96 0.79 18.11
CA LEU A 11 -45.86 1.70 18.31
C LEU A 11 -44.63 1.08 17.69
N LEU A 12 -44.27 1.50 16.48
CA LEU A 12 -42.93 1.32 15.93
C LEU A 12 -41.97 2.19 16.75
N PHE A 13 -41.37 1.60 17.77
CA PHE A 13 -40.09 2.12 18.28
C PHE A 13 -39.07 1.98 17.14
N ALA A 14 -38.88 3.06 16.42
CA ALA A 14 -37.65 3.22 15.64
C ALA A 14 -36.48 3.27 16.63
N VAL A 15 -35.93 2.11 16.97
CA VAL A 15 -34.61 2.05 17.53
C VAL A 15 -33.68 2.58 16.40
N SER A 16 -33.31 3.83 16.52
CA SER A 16 -32.14 4.38 15.82
C SER A 16 -30.93 3.64 16.36
N CYS A 17 -30.80 2.41 15.92
CA CYS A 17 -29.49 1.73 15.96
C CYS A 17 -28.64 2.51 14.99
N GLY A 18 -27.64 3.24 15.50
CA GLY A 18 -26.70 3.96 14.68
C GLY A 18 -26.28 3.07 13.53
N GLU A 19 -26.29 3.60 12.31
CA GLU A 19 -25.71 2.96 11.15
C GLU A 19 -24.30 2.55 11.55
N SER A 20 -24.16 1.30 11.99
CA SER A 20 -22.86 0.68 12.15
C SER A 20 -22.24 0.71 10.78
N ASP A 21 -21.18 1.45 10.68
CA ASP A 21 -20.22 1.59 9.61
C ASP A 21 -20.01 0.24 8.89
N ARG A 22 -20.94 -0.14 8.02
CA ARG A 22 -20.71 -1.15 7.00
C ARG A 22 -19.88 -0.43 5.97
N SER A 23 -18.55 -0.49 6.14
CA SER A 23 -17.64 -0.03 5.12
C SER A 23 -18.08 -0.66 3.80
N GLU A 24 -18.63 0.14 2.89
CA GLU A 24 -19.04 -0.32 1.58
C GLU A 24 -17.80 -0.91 0.89
N ILE A 25 -17.96 -2.06 0.23
CA ILE A 25 -16.89 -2.69 -0.54
C ILE A 25 -17.08 -2.28 -1.99
N TYR A 26 -16.08 -1.60 -2.51
CA TYR A 26 -16.03 -1.15 -3.90
C TYR A 26 -15.06 -2.02 -4.70
N ASN A 27 -15.28 -2.12 -6.02
CA ASN A 27 -14.39 -2.82 -6.96
C ASN A 27 -14.50 -2.21 -8.36
N GLU A 28 -13.68 -2.69 -9.31
CA GLU A 28 -13.65 -2.19 -10.69
C GLU A 28 -14.97 -2.32 -11.46
N ASN A 29 -15.92 -3.15 -11.00
CA ASN A 29 -17.22 -3.31 -11.68
C ASN A 29 -18.25 -2.27 -11.22
N ASN A 30 -18.06 -1.64 -10.06
CA ASN A 30 -18.99 -0.64 -9.50
C ASN A 30 -18.35 0.74 -9.28
N THR A 31 -17.18 0.98 -9.88
CA THR A 31 -16.44 2.23 -9.77
C THR A 31 -15.86 2.70 -11.08
N ASN A 32 -15.57 4.00 -11.17
CA ASN A 32 -14.79 4.61 -12.24
C ASN A 32 -13.59 5.35 -11.64
N VAL A 33 -12.46 5.37 -12.36
CA VAL A 33 -11.26 6.12 -11.94
C VAL A 33 -11.08 7.32 -12.88
N ILE A 34 -11.09 8.52 -12.31
CA ILE A 34 -10.91 9.79 -13.04
C ILE A 34 -9.77 10.55 -12.36
N ASN A 35 -8.70 10.81 -13.08
CA ASN A 35 -7.50 11.50 -12.57
C ASN A 35 -6.94 10.88 -11.25
N GLY A 36 -6.96 9.54 -11.16
CA GLY A 36 -6.46 8.83 -9.98
C GLY A 36 -7.42 8.77 -8.80
N VAL A 37 -8.57 9.42 -8.87
CA VAL A 37 -9.63 9.39 -7.84
C VAL A 37 -10.67 8.34 -8.23
N VAL A 38 -11.05 7.47 -7.29
CA VAL A 38 -12.05 6.43 -7.51
C VAL A 38 -13.44 6.94 -7.14
N TYR A 39 -14.37 6.85 -8.08
CA TYR A 39 -15.78 7.25 -7.94
C TYR A 39 -16.70 6.03 -8.01
N ASN A 40 -17.77 6.04 -7.26
CA ASN A 40 -18.84 5.05 -7.39
C ASN A 40 -19.72 5.34 -8.63
N ILE A 41 -20.68 4.45 -8.93
CA ILE A 41 -21.62 4.57 -10.07
C ILE A 41 -22.50 5.83 -10.02
N ASN A 42 -22.59 6.52 -8.87
CA ASN A 42 -23.31 7.78 -8.71
C ASN A 42 -22.38 9.01 -8.79
N GLU A 43 -21.18 8.83 -9.36
CA GLU A 43 -20.15 9.88 -9.55
C GLU A 43 -19.73 10.55 -8.23
N LYS A 44 -19.80 9.82 -7.09
CA LYS A 44 -19.27 10.28 -5.80
C LYS A 44 -17.95 9.59 -5.49
N PRO A 45 -16.95 10.32 -4.98
CA PRO A 45 -15.72 9.70 -4.48
C PRO A 45 -16.03 8.64 -3.42
N ILE A 46 -15.38 7.49 -3.51
CA ILE A 46 -15.64 6.39 -2.58
C ILE A 46 -15.05 6.65 -1.19
N ASN A 47 -15.75 6.14 -0.17
CA ASN A 47 -15.25 6.04 1.20
C ASN A 47 -15.51 4.62 1.69
N GLY A 48 -14.45 3.82 1.82
CA GLY A 48 -14.55 2.42 2.21
C GLY A 48 -13.45 1.55 1.62
N LEU A 49 -13.67 0.24 1.66
CA LEU A 49 -12.71 -0.74 1.17
C LEU A 49 -12.85 -0.90 -0.35
N TYR A 50 -11.77 -0.62 -1.09
CA TYR A 50 -11.67 -0.81 -2.53
C TYR A 50 -10.84 -2.05 -2.84
N ARG A 51 -11.33 -2.90 -3.77
CA ARG A 51 -10.67 -4.13 -4.20
C ARG A 51 -10.59 -4.19 -5.71
N THR A 52 -9.47 -4.69 -6.22
CA THR A 52 -9.30 -5.06 -7.61
C THR A 52 -8.85 -6.51 -7.73
N TYR A 53 -9.11 -7.12 -8.88
CA TYR A 53 -8.86 -8.54 -9.10
C TYR A 53 -8.06 -8.74 -10.39
N TYR A 54 -7.30 -9.80 -10.45
CA TYR A 54 -6.69 -10.30 -11.66
C TYR A 54 -7.73 -10.98 -12.56
N GLN A 55 -7.38 -11.23 -13.82
CA GLN A 55 -8.27 -11.94 -14.75
C GLN A 55 -8.61 -13.38 -14.31
N ASN A 56 -7.72 -14.00 -13.54
CA ASN A 56 -7.95 -15.33 -12.92
C ASN A 56 -8.90 -15.30 -11.72
N GLY A 57 -9.37 -14.12 -11.30
CA GLY A 57 -10.27 -13.92 -10.18
C GLY A 57 -9.57 -13.75 -8.81
N ASN A 58 -8.25 -13.90 -8.74
CA ASN A 58 -7.49 -13.67 -7.52
C ASN A 58 -7.45 -12.18 -7.17
N LEU A 59 -7.47 -11.87 -5.87
CA LEU A 59 -7.35 -10.50 -5.36
C LEU A 59 -6.00 -9.92 -5.78
N ARG A 60 -6.03 -8.76 -6.46
CA ARG A 60 -4.82 -8.04 -6.86
C ARG A 60 -4.44 -6.96 -5.84
N MET A 61 -5.43 -6.26 -5.31
CA MET A 61 -5.23 -5.18 -4.37
C MET A 61 -6.46 -4.99 -3.48
N GLU A 62 -6.24 -4.67 -2.23
CA GLU A 62 -7.25 -4.07 -1.37
C GLU A 62 -6.66 -2.87 -0.64
N ALA A 63 -7.41 -1.78 -0.56
CA ALA A 63 -7.02 -0.57 0.15
C ALA A 63 -8.24 0.15 0.70
N TYR A 64 -8.10 0.73 1.87
CA TYR A 64 -9.07 1.70 2.35
C TYR A 64 -8.94 3.00 1.57
N SER A 65 -10.07 3.55 1.16
CA SER A 65 -10.15 4.82 0.43
C SER A 65 -10.98 5.83 1.21
N GLN A 66 -10.55 7.08 1.15
CA GLN A 66 -11.29 8.23 1.63
C GLN A 66 -11.30 9.30 0.54
N ASN A 67 -12.48 9.81 0.21
CA ASN A 67 -12.65 10.75 -0.91
C ASN A 67 -12.08 10.23 -2.24
N GLY A 68 -12.16 8.90 -2.46
CA GLY A 68 -11.68 8.23 -3.66
C GLY A 68 -10.17 8.02 -3.75
N LEU A 69 -9.41 8.41 -2.74
CA LEU A 69 -7.97 8.22 -2.66
C LEU A 69 -7.62 7.18 -1.59
N PRO A 70 -6.60 6.34 -1.81
CA PRO A 70 -6.06 5.46 -0.77
C PRO A 70 -5.74 6.24 0.51
N ASN A 71 -6.32 5.79 1.64
CA ASN A 71 -6.13 6.40 2.96
C ASN A 71 -6.28 5.33 4.02
N GLY A 72 -5.18 4.90 4.61
CA GLY A 72 -5.10 3.76 5.52
C GLY A 72 -4.29 2.60 4.94
N LEU A 73 -4.56 1.39 5.44
CA LEU A 73 -3.82 0.20 5.02
C LEU A 73 -4.19 -0.22 3.59
N GLY A 74 -3.16 -0.48 2.77
CA GLY A 74 -3.27 -1.13 1.46
C GLY A 74 -2.46 -2.41 1.41
N LYS A 75 -2.94 -3.42 0.68
CA LYS A 75 -2.29 -4.70 0.42
C LYS A 75 -2.33 -5.01 -1.06
N PHE A 76 -1.25 -5.55 -1.58
CA PHE A 76 -1.05 -5.89 -2.99
C PHE A 76 -0.57 -7.32 -3.10
N TYR A 77 -1.17 -8.07 -3.99
CA TYR A 77 -0.94 -9.50 -4.18
C TYR A 77 -0.48 -9.78 -5.61
N ASP A 78 0.22 -10.89 -5.83
CA ASP A 78 0.53 -11.41 -7.16
C ASP A 78 -0.64 -12.23 -7.75
N GLU A 79 -0.47 -12.74 -8.97
CA GLU A 79 -1.49 -13.56 -9.65
C GLU A 79 -1.70 -14.91 -8.98
N GLU A 80 -0.75 -15.42 -8.21
CA GLU A 80 -0.81 -16.64 -7.42
C GLU A 80 -1.53 -16.43 -6.07
N GLY A 81 -1.74 -15.16 -5.66
CA GLY A 81 -2.40 -14.77 -4.42
C GLY A 81 -1.45 -14.55 -3.23
N ASN A 82 -0.14 -14.54 -3.47
CA ASN A 82 0.83 -14.22 -2.42
C ASN A 82 0.83 -12.71 -2.15
N LEU A 83 0.94 -12.32 -0.89
CA LEU A 83 1.09 -10.92 -0.49
C LEU A 83 2.48 -10.43 -0.91
N VAL A 84 2.55 -9.42 -1.77
CA VAL A 84 3.80 -8.84 -2.27
C VAL A 84 4.17 -7.58 -1.50
N TYR A 85 3.17 -6.71 -1.27
CA TYR A 85 3.36 -5.45 -0.54
C TYR A 85 2.21 -5.20 0.42
N GLN A 86 2.51 -4.61 1.56
CA GLN A 86 1.51 -3.92 2.38
C GLN A 86 2.10 -2.65 2.98
N GLY A 87 1.24 -1.67 3.22
CA GLY A 87 1.65 -0.44 3.89
C GLY A 87 0.54 0.56 4.03
N THR A 88 0.87 1.69 4.64
CA THR A 88 -0.08 2.76 4.89
C THR A 88 0.00 3.85 3.84
N PHE A 89 -1.16 4.40 3.52
CA PHE A 89 -1.35 5.49 2.57
C PHE A 89 -2.06 6.64 3.25
N LYS A 90 -1.76 7.85 2.81
CA LYS A 90 -2.44 9.06 3.19
C LYS A 90 -2.66 9.92 1.96
N ASP A 91 -3.90 10.28 1.69
CA ASP A 91 -4.29 11.12 0.55
C ASP A 91 -3.72 10.63 -0.79
N GLY A 92 -3.71 9.30 -0.99
CA GLY A 92 -3.21 8.65 -2.20
C GLY A 92 -1.71 8.38 -2.25
N GLN A 93 -0.95 8.85 -1.27
CA GLN A 93 0.50 8.69 -1.22
C GLN A 93 0.92 7.70 -0.14
N MET A 94 2.03 6.99 -0.35
CA MET A 94 2.66 6.17 0.70
C MET A 94 3.07 7.07 1.85
N ASP A 95 2.63 6.75 3.07
CA ASP A 95 2.95 7.52 4.29
C ASP A 95 3.01 6.55 5.48
N GLY A 96 4.22 6.31 5.96
CA GLY A 96 4.53 5.32 6.97
C GLY A 96 5.35 4.14 6.44
N THR A 97 5.30 3.00 7.13
CA THR A 97 6.09 1.82 6.78
C THR A 97 5.41 1.02 5.67
N ILE A 98 6.19 0.68 4.65
CA ILE A 98 5.83 -0.25 3.58
C ILE A 98 6.67 -1.51 3.75
N LEU A 99 6.00 -2.67 3.79
CA LEU A 99 6.63 -3.98 3.82
C LEU A 99 6.52 -4.64 2.45
N GLN A 100 7.63 -5.18 1.98
CA GLN A 100 7.68 -6.07 0.82
C GLN A 100 7.97 -7.49 1.30
N TYR A 101 7.36 -8.47 0.65
CA TYR A 101 7.45 -9.86 1.06
C TYR A 101 8.07 -10.73 -0.02
N TYR A 102 8.74 -11.79 0.40
CA TYR A 102 9.06 -12.94 -0.43
C TYR A 102 7.79 -13.78 -0.70
N PRO A 103 7.81 -14.66 -1.73
CA PRO A 103 6.66 -15.54 -2.01
C PRO A 103 6.28 -16.48 -0.87
N ASP A 104 7.19 -16.78 0.05
CA ASP A 104 6.93 -17.60 1.26
C ASP A 104 6.29 -16.81 2.41
N GLY A 105 6.07 -15.48 2.22
CA GLY A 105 5.46 -14.58 3.19
C GLY A 105 6.44 -13.98 4.20
N THR A 106 7.75 -14.27 4.11
CA THR A 106 8.76 -13.61 4.93
C THR A 106 9.00 -12.17 4.43
N VAL A 107 9.33 -11.26 5.35
CA VAL A 107 9.63 -9.87 4.98
C VAL A 107 10.96 -9.81 4.23
N HIS A 108 10.96 -9.20 3.05
CA HIS A 108 12.16 -8.92 2.26
C HIS A 108 12.69 -7.50 2.49
N ASN A 109 11.79 -6.51 2.46
CA ASN A 109 12.14 -5.11 2.72
C ASN A 109 11.16 -4.47 3.68
N GLU A 110 11.68 -3.62 4.55
CA GLU A 110 10.93 -2.67 5.36
C GLU A 110 11.42 -1.27 4.99
N MET A 111 10.53 -0.41 4.49
CA MET A 111 10.86 0.92 3.99
C MET A 111 9.95 1.97 4.61
N ASN A 112 10.51 3.10 5.00
CA ASN A 112 9.74 4.21 5.54
C ASN A 112 9.52 5.29 4.48
N TYR A 113 8.26 5.71 4.34
CA TYR A 113 7.82 6.73 3.38
C TYR A 113 7.15 7.89 4.09
N LYS A 114 7.32 9.07 3.52
CA LYS A 114 6.64 10.29 3.93
C LYS A 114 6.17 11.03 2.68
N GLN A 115 4.85 11.19 2.54
CA GLN A 115 4.25 11.87 1.39
C GLN A 115 4.72 11.31 0.02
N GLY A 116 4.80 9.99 -0.10
CA GLY A 116 5.20 9.29 -1.32
C GLY A 116 6.71 9.21 -1.57
N ILE A 117 7.53 9.81 -0.71
CA ILE A 117 9.00 9.82 -0.84
C ILE A 117 9.57 8.92 0.26
N ILE A 118 10.57 8.10 -0.08
CA ILE A 118 11.28 7.32 0.93
C ILE A 118 12.06 8.30 1.84
N ASP A 119 11.81 8.18 3.15
CA ASP A 119 12.42 9.05 4.17
C ASP A 119 12.54 8.26 5.47
N GLY A 120 13.75 8.12 5.98
CA GLY A 120 14.08 7.24 7.09
C GLY A 120 14.82 5.97 6.64
N THR A 121 14.68 4.89 7.40
CA THR A 121 15.45 3.65 7.16
C THR A 121 14.72 2.69 6.21
N GLN A 122 15.52 2.06 5.34
CA GLN A 122 15.18 0.81 4.66
C GLN A 122 15.99 -0.32 5.30
N LYS A 123 15.33 -1.41 5.67
CA LYS A 123 15.98 -2.66 6.09
C LYS A 123 15.73 -3.74 5.07
N VAL A 124 16.78 -4.48 4.73
CA VAL A 124 16.72 -5.61 3.80
C VAL A 124 16.99 -6.90 4.58
N TYR A 125 16.17 -7.90 4.30
CA TYR A 125 16.24 -9.21 4.93
C TYR A 125 16.42 -10.29 3.86
N ASP A 126 17.10 -11.36 4.19
CA ASP A 126 17.15 -12.56 3.37
C ASP A 126 15.92 -13.47 3.57
N SER A 127 15.90 -14.60 2.86
CA SER A 127 14.79 -15.59 2.95
C SER A 127 14.71 -16.31 4.29
N LYS A 128 15.67 -16.13 5.19
CA LYS A 128 15.63 -16.65 6.56
C LYS A 128 15.17 -15.59 7.57
N ALA A 129 14.76 -14.41 7.07
CA ALA A 129 14.43 -13.22 7.86
C ALA A 129 15.64 -12.66 8.67
N GLU A 130 16.88 -12.93 8.21
CA GLU A 130 18.08 -12.32 8.76
C GLU A 130 18.32 -10.98 8.06
N GLN A 131 18.54 -9.90 8.83
CA GLN A 131 18.83 -8.59 8.25
C GLN A 131 20.19 -8.64 7.53
N THR A 132 20.22 -8.19 6.28
CA THR A 132 21.43 -8.19 5.43
C THR A 132 21.93 -6.80 5.10
N ALA A 133 21.05 -5.79 5.15
CA ALA A 133 21.45 -4.39 4.92
C ALA A 133 20.51 -3.41 5.65
N GLU A 134 21.01 -2.20 5.84
CA GLU A 134 20.23 -1.05 6.24
C GLU A 134 20.74 0.19 5.51
N ILE A 135 19.83 0.96 4.92
CA ILE A 135 20.12 2.21 4.22
C ILE A 135 19.24 3.30 4.82
N THR A 136 19.83 4.45 5.10
CA THR A 136 19.11 5.65 5.58
C THR A 136 18.90 6.59 4.40
N TYR A 137 17.65 7.06 4.27
CA TYR A 137 17.23 8.01 3.25
C TYR A 137 16.80 9.32 3.88
N GLU A 138 17.13 10.41 3.21
CA GLU A 138 16.62 11.76 3.49
C GLU A 138 16.01 12.34 2.21
N ASN A 139 14.71 12.60 2.21
CA ASN A 139 13.99 13.15 1.05
C ASN A 139 14.25 12.38 -0.26
N GLY A 140 14.23 11.05 -0.21
CA GLY A 140 14.40 10.16 -1.36
C GLY A 140 15.85 9.83 -1.70
N LYS A 141 16.84 10.44 -1.05
CA LYS A 141 18.26 10.21 -1.31
C LYS A 141 18.89 9.34 -0.24
N PRO A 142 19.63 8.28 -0.58
CA PRO A 142 20.39 7.51 0.38
C PRO A 142 21.56 8.37 0.89
N VAL A 143 21.68 8.50 2.22
CA VAL A 143 22.71 9.34 2.87
C VAL A 143 23.69 8.52 3.68
N SER A 144 23.35 7.30 4.07
CA SER A 144 24.23 6.36 4.73
C SER A 144 23.67 4.96 4.64
N GLY A 145 24.48 3.95 4.84
CA GLY A 145 24.02 2.58 4.89
C GLY A 145 25.16 1.59 5.13
N TYR A 146 24.77 0.35 5.38
CA TYR A 146 25.68 -0.76 5.53
C TYR A 146 25.09 -2.07 5.02
N VAL A 147 25.96 -3.00 4.70
CA VAL A 147 25.61 -4.41 4.50
C VAL A 147 26.23 -5.28 5.58
N LEU A 148 25.59 -6.39 5.89
CA LEU A 148 26.09 -7.41 6.81
C LEU A 148 26.65 -8.60 6.00
N LEU A 149 27.90 -8.90 6.19
CA LEU A 149 28.55 -10.08 5.61
C LEU A 149 29.14 -10.94 6.74
N ASN A 150 28.54 -12.10 6.98
CA ASN A 150 28.88 -12.98 8.11
C ASN A 150 28.90 -12.22 9.44
N ASP A 151 27.84 -11.48 9.71
CA ASP A 151 27.64 -10.61 10.90
C ASP A 151 28.63 -9.43 11.04
N VAL A 152 29.48 -9.22 10.02
CA VAL A 152 30.37 -8.07 9.97
C VAL A 152 29.69 -6.93 9.23
N LYS A 153 29.59 -5.79 9.91
CA LYS A 153 29.04 -4.56 9.36
C LYS A 153 30.09 -3.91 8.44
N ILE A 154 29.70 -3.71 7.18
CA ILE A 154 30.50 -3.01 6.16
C ILE A 154 29.73 -1.77 5.74
N GLU A 155 30.27 -0.60 6.09
CA GLU A 155 29.66 0.69 5.69
C GLU A 155 29.78 0.88 4.18
N LEU A 156 28.73 1.43 3.58
CA LEU A 156 28.70 1.73 2.14
C LEU A 156 29.35 3.09 1.87
N SER A 157 30.18 3.14 0.83
CA SER A 157 30.72 4.38 0.28
C SER A 157 29.63 5.16 -0.49
N ASP A 158 29.90 6.44 -0.79
CA ASP A 158 28.96 7.29 -1.55
C ASP A 158 28.65 6.71 -2.95
N ASP A 159 29.64 6.09 -3.62
CA ASP A 159 29.47 5.45 -4.93
C ASP A 159 28.55 4.20 -4.82
N GLU A 160 28.69 3.42 -3.75
CA GLU A 160 27.83 2.27 -3.51
C GLU A 160 26.41 2.68 -3.11
N LEU A 161 26.26 3.76 -2.34
CA LEU A 161 24.96 4.34 -2.02
C LEU A 161 24.23 4.85 -3.27
N ALA A 162 24.96 5.36 -4.26
CA ALA A 162 24.36 5.82 -5.52
C ALA A 162 23.58 4.70 -6.25
N ALA A 163 23.94 3.42 -6.06
CA ALA A 163 23.22 2.30 -6.64
C ALA A 163 21.78 2.13 -6.08
N PHE A 164 21.49 2.71 -4.91
CA PHE A 164 20.17 2.71 -4.28
C PHE A 164 19.31 3.91 -4.67
N MET A 165 19.83 4.85 -5.48
CA MET A 165 19.05 5.95 -6.03
C MET A 165 18.03 5.44 -7.06
N PRO A 166 16.88 6.12 -7.20
CA PRO A 166 15.96 5.86 -8.31
C PRO A 166 16.71 5.95 -9.66
N LYS A 167 16.41 5.05 -10.58
CA LYS A 167 17.09 4.99 -11.90
C LYS A 167 17.09 6.32 -12.67
N SER A 168 16.10 7.18 -12.42
CA SER A 168 16.01 8.52 -13.02
C SER A 168 17.02 9.53 -12.44
N GLU A 169 17.64 9.23 -11.30
CA GLU A 169 18.57 10.11 -10.58
C GLU A 169 19.98 9.51 -10.45
N GLN A 170 20.18 8.27 -10.97
CA GLN A 170 21.52 7.68 -10.99
C GLN A 170 22.44 8.48 -11.92
N PRO A 171 23.71 8.71 -11.55
CA PRO A 171 24.68 9.33 -12.43
C PRO A 171 24.77 8.49 -13.71
N ALA A 172 24.78 9.15 -14.88
CA ALA A 172 24.93 8.46 -16.16
C ALA A 172 26.18 7.61 -16.12
N ASP A 173 26.03 6.29 -16.31
CA ASP A 173 27.17 5.41 -16.48
C ASP A 173 28.01 5.96 -17.63
N ASN A 174 29.23 6.38 -17.32
CA ASN A 174 30.21 6.70 -18.34
C ASN A 174 30.57 5.37 -19.05
N GLU A 175 29.75 5.01 -20.06
CA GLU A 175 30.20 4.05 -21.05
C GLU A 175 31.43 4.66 -21.72
N THR A 176 32.58 4.36 -21.12
CA THR A 176 33.87 4.61 -21.75
C THR A 176 33.89 3.79 -23.02
N SER A 177 33.58 4.46 -24.13
CA SER A 177 33.81 3.94 -25.47
C SER A 177 35.23 3.42 -25.60
N ALA A 178 35.40 2.12 -25.45
CA ALA A 178 36.55 1.45 -26.07
C ALA A 178 36.19 1.28 -27.54
N LYS A 179 36.48 2.30 -28.31
CA LYS A 179 36.78 2.13 -29.74
C LYS A 179 38.26 1.81 -29.82
N GLU A 180 38.58 0.58 -30.22
CA GLU A 180 39.59 0.26 -31.22
C GLU A 180 39.42 -1.20 -31.65
#